data_b8df24fad5fa32a76e21afb8641e7f08
#
_entry.id   b8df24fad5fa32a76e21afb8641e7f08
#
_cell.length_a   1.000
_cell.length_b   1.000
_cell.length_c   1.000
_cell.angle_alpha   90.00
_cell.angle_beta   90.00
_cell.angle_gamma   90.00
#
_symmetry.space_group_name_H-M   'P 1'
#
loop_
_entity.id
_entity.type
_entity.pdbx_description
1 polymer ?
#
loop_
_entity_poly.entity_id
_entity_poly.type
_entity_poly.pdbx_seq_one_letter_code
_entity_poly.pdbx_strand_id
1 'polypeptide(L)'
;MSQLSRLAAPKSSFNIQPQEDILGNLLANKRSENTRRAYAKDLKDFFVTMAGVEPDRNLIAEFLQLSRFNATALVLKYKAVLIDRNLSEATINRRLAAIKSLVNYARQIGMCDYSLDDIAGEKVKAYRDTSGVSLEAYRQVLDIVDRNTLKGKRDYAILRLLWDNALRRGELVKANVSDFDSDRRSLTIYGKGRGTQAETVSLSESTVAALQEWLCERGKAKRNEPLFIALDRASYGHRLTGTAIYKIVQAMAETAGLKKRLSPHRVRHSGITAALDATGGNVRMVQKLSRHARLDTLMVYDDNRQNHQAEVTGLLAALIEGESYGRV
;
A
#
# COMPACT_ATOMS: atom_id res chain seq x y z
N MET A 1 -67.72 14.44 -20.05
CA MET A 1 -66.97 13.44 -19.25
C MET A 1 -65.77 13.01 -20.08
N SER A 2 -64.63 13.63 -19.78
CA SER A 2 -63.37 13.41 -20.51
C SER A 2 -62.55 12.35 -19.75
N GLN A 3 -62.34 11.19 -20.36
CA GLN A 3 -61.41 10.16 -19.88
C GLN A 3 -59.97 10.62 -20.23
N LEU A 4 -59.27 11.12 -19.25
CA LEU A 4 -57.82 11.28 -19.34
C LEU A 4 -57.18 9.88 -19.25
N SER A 5 -56.78 9.32 -20.38
CA SER A 5 -55.93 8.14 -20.47
C SER A 5 -54.62 8.40 -19.78
N ARG A 6 -54.34 7.70 -18.69
CA ARG A 6 -53.02 7.65 -18.07
C ARG A 6 -52.06 6.99 -19.09
N LEU A 7 -51.24 7.82 -19.74
CA LEU A 7 -50.10 7.32 -20.48
C LEU A 7 -49.15 6.60 -19.49
N ALA A 8 -49.02 5.28 -19.66
CA ALA A 8 -48.01 4.50 -18.94
C ALA A 8 -46.63 5.03 -19.32
N ALA A 9 -45.84 5.41 -18.32
CA ALA A 9 -44.46 5.83 -18.53
C ALA A 9 -43.71 4.72 -19.30
N PRO A 10 -42.87 5.08 -20.29
CA PRO A 10 -42.11 4.12 -21.07
C PRO A 10 -41.24 3.27 -20.11
N LYS A 11 -41.33 1.95 -20.24
CA LYS A 11 -40.42 1.04 -19.50
C LYS A 11 -38.99 1.37 -19.94
N SER A 12 -38.21 1.88 -18.99
CA SER A 12 -36.78 2.16 -19.22
C SER A 12 -36.08 0.88 -19.66
N SER A 13 -35.36 0.94 -20.77
CA SER A 13 -34.51 -0.15 -21.27
C SER A 13 -33.30 -0.38 -20.37
N PHE A 14 -33.05 0.58 -19.47
CA PHE A 14 -31.98 0.50 -18.48
C PHE A 14 -32.53 -0.16 -17.22
N ASN A 15 -31.92 -1.25 -16.79
CA ASN A 15 -32.30 -1.97 -15.55
C ASN A 15 -31.73 -1.25 -14.33
N ILE A 16 -32.23 -0.05 -14.06
CA ILE A 16 -31.85 0.78 -12.90
C ILE A 16 -32.98 0.62 -11.87
N GLN A 17 -32.72 -0.18 -10.84
CA GLN A 17 -33.65 -0.29 -9.72
C GLN A 17 -33.26 0.67 -8.60
N PRO A 18 -34.18 1.54 -8.11
CA PRO A 18 -33.89 2.51 -7.04
C PRO A 18 -33.45 1.91 -5.70
N GLN A 19 -33.59 0.59 -5.54
CA GLN A 19 -33.24 -0.16 -4.32
C GLN A 19 -32.00 -1.05 -4.47
N GLU A 20 -31.08 -0.68 -5.37
CA GLU A 20 -29.84 -1.43 -5.53
C GLU A 20 -28.97 -1.40 -4.27
N ASP A 21 -28.12 -2.42 -4.12
CA ASP A 21 -27.13 -2.55 -3.07
C ASP A 21 -26.10 -1.39 -3.15
N ILE A 22 -26.39 -0.27 -2.49
CA ILE A 22 -25.55 0.93 -2.47
C ILE A 22 -24.14 0.60 -1.99
N LEU A 23 -24.02 -0.29 -0.99
CA LEU A 23 -22.72 -0.70 -0.46
C LEU A 23 -21.96 -1.54 -1.48
N GLY A 24 -22.60 -2.53 -2.09
CA GLY A 24 -21.99 -3.36 -3.13
C GLY A 24 -21.54 -2.52 -4.32
N ASN A 25 -22.37 -1.59 -4.78
CA ASN A 25 -22.07 -0.69 -5.88
C ASN A 25 -20.91 0.29 -5.54
N LEU A 26 -20.90 0.86 -4.33
CA LEU A 26 -19.76 1.65 -3.85
C LEU A 26 -18.48 0.83 -3.90
N LEU A 27 -18.50 -0.40 -3.37
CA LEU A 27 -17.32 -1.26 -3.33
C LEU A 27 -16.88 -1.65 -4.75
N ALA A 28 -17.80 -1.95 -5.65
CA ALA A 28 -17.51 -2.24 -7.06
C ALA A 28 -16.79 -1.07 -7.76
N ASN A 29 -17.15 0.18 -7.43
CA ASN A 29 -16.49 1.38 -7.93
C ASN A 29 -15.07 1.60 -7.38
N LYS A 30 -14.61 0.82 -6.39
CA LYS A 30 -13.22 0.90 -5.92
C LYS A 30 -12.35 -0.05 -6.73
N ARG A 31 -11.38 0.49 -7.44
CA ARG A 31 -10.48 -0.29 -8.32
C ARG A 31 -9.63 -1.32 -7.57
N SER A 32 -9.21 -1.01 -6.35
CA SER A 32 -8.34 -1.86 -5.53
C SER A 32 -9.15 -2.83 -4.68
N GLU A 33 -8.92 -4.13 -4.83
CA GLU A 33 -9.54 -5.16 -4.00
C GLU A 33 -9.24 -4.97 -2.50
N ASN A 34 -8.01 -4.57 -2.15
CA ASN A 34 -7.66 -4.26 -0.77
C ASN A 34 -8.46 -3.06 -0.23
N THR A 35 -8.75 -2.07 -1.07
CA THR A 35 -9.60 -0.93 -0.69
C THR A 35 -11.04 -1.40 -0.50
N ARG A 36 -11.56 -2.27 -1.37
CA ARG A 36 -12.89 -2.87 -1.23
C ARG A 36 -13.03 -3.59 0.10
N ARG A 37 -12.09 -4.51 0.41
CA ARG A 37 -12.08 -5.26 1.68
C ARG A 37 -11.96 -4.34 2.90
N ALA A 38 -11.09 -3.34 2.85
CA ALA A 38 -10.92 -2.40 3.94
C ALA A 38 -12.20 -1.59 4.18
N TYR A 39 -12.81 -1.04 3.12
CA TYR A 39 -14.02 -0.24 3.23
C TYR A 39 -15.23 -1.08 3.68
N ALA A 40 -15.37 -2.31 3.18
CA ALA A 40 -16.41 -3.24 3.65
C ALA A 40 -16.28 -3.48 5.17
N LYS A 41 -15.06 -3.77 5.64
CA LYS A 41 -14.79 -3.96 7.08
C LYS A 41 -15.07 -2.71 7.89
N ASP A 42 -14.65 -1.53 7.39
CA ASP A 42 -14.79 -0.27 8.11
C ASP A 42 -16.25 0.17 8.21
N LEU A 43 -17.02 0.01 7.13
CA LEU A 43 -18.45 0.32 7.13
C LEU A 43 -19.23 -0.67 8.00
N LYS A 44 -18.91 -1.97 7.96
CA LYS A 44 -19.48 -2.94 8.90
C LYS A 44 -19.21 -2.53 10.34
N ASP A 45 -17.96 -2.17 10.70
CA ASP A 45 -17.62 -1.72 12.07
C ASP A 45 -18.40 -0.46 12.48
N PHE A 46 -18.61 0.49 11.55
CA PHE A 46 -19.42 1.69 11.81
C PHE A 46 -20.86 1.33 12.18
N PHE A 47 -21.55 0.56 11.35
CA PHE A 47 -22.95 0.20 11.59
C PHE A 47 -23.11 -0.68 12.83
N VAL A 48 -22.26 -1.68 13.01
CA VAL A 48 -22.30 -2.53 14.22
C VAL A 48 -22.03 -1.70 15.48
N THR A 49 -21.10 -0.75 15.45
CA THR A 49 -20.80 0.08 16.61
C THR A 49 -21.93 1.04 16.95
N MET A 50 -22.60 1.62 15.95
CA MET A 50 -23.57 2.69 16.15
C MET A 50 -25.01 2.20 16.23
N ALA A 51 -25.35 1.13 15.50
CA ALA A 51 -26.70 0.57 15.45
C ALA A 51 -26.82 -0.82 16.13
N GLY A 52 -25.70 -1.46 16.50
CA GLY A 52 -25.68 -2.77 17.15
C GLY A 52 -25.89 -3.95 16.22
N VAL A 53 -26.11 -3.72 14.92
CA VAL A 53 -26.43 -4.74 13.92
C VAL A 53 -25.57 -4.59 12.67
N GLU A 54 -25.44 -5.66 11.89
CA GLU A 54 -24.72 -5.61 10.62
C GLU A 54 -25.49 -4.75 9.60
N PRO A 55 -24.75 -4.04 8.71
CA PRO A 55 -25.38 -3.21 7.70
C PRO A 55 -26.19 -4.07 6.72
N ASP A 56 -27.47 -3.82 6.64
CA ASP A 56 -28.34 -4.24 5.57
C ASP A 56 -28.76 -3.05 4.71
N ARG A 57 -29.57 -3.30 3.67
CA ARG A 57 -30.02 -2.25 2.75
C ARG A 57 -30.86 -1.18 3.45
N ASN A 58 -31.70 -1.59 4.40
CA ASN A 58 -32.62 -0.69 5.09
C ASN A 58 -31.85 0.23 6.03
N LEU A 59 -30.94 -0.32 6.83
CA LEU A 59 -30.11 0.45 7.76
C LEU A 59 -29.22 1.46 7.03
N ILE A 60 -28.67 1.07 5.87
CA ILE A 60 -27.87 1.97 5.03
C ILE A 60 -28.75 3.08 4.47
N ALA A 61 -29.96 2.76 3.98
CA ALA A 61 -30.91 3.77 3.47
C ALA A 61 -31.35 4.74 4.59
N GLU A 62 -31.65 4.22 5.79
CA GLU A 62 -31.96 5.02 6.97
C GLU A 62 -30.86 6.01 7.29
N PHE A 63 -29.59 5.56 7.35
CA PHE A 63 -28.44 6.42 7.58
C PHE A 63 -28.32 7.52 6.52
N LEU A 64 -28.53 7.18 5.25
CA LEU A 64 -28.41 8.12 4.13
C LEU A 64 -29.57 9.13 4.06
N GLN A 65 -30.71 8.84 4.72
CA GLN A 65 -31.87 9.74 4.82
C GLN A 65 -31.88 10.59 6.09
N LEU A 66 -30.91 10.43 6.98
CA LEU A 66 -30.79 11.27 8.16
C LEU A 66 -30.62 12.75 7.74
N SER A 67 -31.07 13.65 8.63
CA SER A 67 -30.66 15.06 8.49
C SER A 67 -29.15 15.19 8.59
N ARG A 68 -28.58 16.22 7.93
CA ARG A 68 -27.14 16.51 8.02
C ARG A 68 -26.67 16.59 9.48
N PHE A 69 -27.47 17.22 10.35
CA PHE A 69 -27.16 17.33 11.77
C PHE A 69 -27.02 15.94 12.42
N ASN A 70 -28.00 15.08 12.26
CA ASN A 70 -28.01 13.76 12.88
C ASN A 70 -26.92 12.85 12.31
N ALA A 71 -26.69 12.87 11.00
CA ALA A 71 -25.63 12.10 10.37
C ALA A 71 -24.24 12.55 10.85
N THR A 72 -24.00 13.85 10.92
CA THR A 72 -22.74 14.41 11.43
C THR A 72 -22.53 14.06 12.90
N ALA A 73 -23.55 14.24 13.74
CA ALA A 73 -23.48 13.89 15.16
C ALA A 73 -23.18 12.40 15.37
N LEU A 74 -23.83 11.51 14.59
CA LEU A 74 -23.60 10.07 14.65
C LEU A 74 -22.14 9.70 14.27
N VAL A 75 -21.59 10.30 13.20
CA VAL A 75 -20.21 10.02 12.77
C VAL A 75 -19.19 10.62 13.74
N LEU A 76 -19.45 11.78 14.34
CA LEU A 76 -18.59 12.34 15.40
C LEU A 76 -18.61 11.46 16.66
N LYS A 77 -19.77 10.92 17.04
CA LYS A 77 -19.86 9.94 18.13
C LYS A 77 -19.05 8.68 17.83
N TYR A 78 -19.14 8.15 16.59
CA TYR A 78 -18.31 7.04 16.17
C TYR A 78 -16.83 7.38 16.23
N LYS A 79 -16.42 8.57 15.79
CA LYS A 79 -15.02 9.03 15.89
C LYS A 79 -14.53 9.02 17.34
N ALA A 80 -15.34 9.51 18.30
CA ALA A 80 -15.00 9.46 19.73
C ALA A 80 -14.80 8.01 20.19
N VAL A 81 -15.69 7.09 19.83
CA VAL A 81 -15.53 5.65 20.15
C VAL A 81 -14.22 5.07 19.57
N LEU A 82 -13.81 5.49 18.37
CA LEU A 82 -12.55 5.03 17.78
C LEU A 82 -11.32 5.54 18.56
N ILE A 83 -11.40 6.77 19.06
CA ILE A 83 -10.37 7.38 19.93
C ILE A 83 -10.30 6.61 21.25
N ASP A 84 -11.43 6.36 21.91
CA ASP A 84 -11.50 5.60 23.16
C ASP A 84 -10.97 4.15 23.02
N ARG A 85 -11.12 3.56 21.83
CA ARG A 85 -10.52 2.26 21.48
C ARG A 85 -9.00 2.35 21.25
N ASN A 86 -8.36 3.50 21.44
CA ASN A 86 -6.94 3.76 21.22
C ASN A 86 -6.45 3.35 19.82
N LEU A 87 -7.27 3.57 18.79
CA LEU A 87 -6.87 3.30 17.41
C LEU A 87 -5.94 4.41 16.91
N SER A 88 -4.97 4.03 16.07
CA SER A 88 -4.08 5.03 15.47
C SER A 88 -4.86 6.02 14.59
N GLU A 89 -4.38 7.26 14.53
CA GLU A 89 -4.94 8.36 13.74
C GLU A 89 -5.15 7.96 12.27
N ALA A 90 -4.20 7.23 11.70
CA ALA A 90 -4.31 6.71 10.33
C ALA A 90 -5.47 5.71 10.17
N THR A 91 -5.75 4.89 11.20
CA THR A 91 -6.88 3.95 11.20
C THR A 91 -8.19 4.70 11.33
N ILE A 92 -8.28 5.68 12.22
CA ILE A 92 -9.45 6.56 12.39
C ILE A 92 -9.75 7.26 11.07
N ASN A 93 -8.75 7.90 10.46
CA ASN A 93 -8.91 8.61 9.20
C ASN A 93 -9.36 7.69 8.05
N ARG A 94 -8.87 6.46 7.98
CA ARG A 94 -9.29 5.50 6.97
C ARG A 94 -10.76 5.09 7.16
N ARG A 95 -11.21 4.88 8.40
CA ARG A 95 -12.60 4.54 8.72
C ARG A 95 -13.55 5.69 8.39
N LEU A 96 -13.18 6.92 8.75
CA LEU A 96 -13.94 8.12 8.37
C LEU A 96 -14.00 8.27 6.84
N ALA A 97 -12.90 8.00 6.13
CA ALA A 97 -12.87 8.06 4.66
C ALA A 97 -13.81 7.03 4.02
N ALA A 98 -13.99 5.84 4.62
CA ALA A 98 -14.94 4.85 4.14
C ALA A 98 -16.39 5.36 4.25
N ILE A 99 -16.76 5.96 5.39
CA ILE A 99 -18.10 6.53 5.62
C ILE A 99 -18.35 7.71 4.67
N LYS A 100 -17.39 8.66 4.57
CA LYS A 100 -17.48 9.77 3.62
C LYS A 100 -17.64 9.28 2.18
N SER A 101 -16.94 8.20 1.82
CA SER A 101 -17.06 7.61 0.48
C SER A 101 -18.43 7.01 0.22
N LEU A 102 -19.10 6.43 1.23
CA LEU A 102 -20.47 5.93 1.14
C LEU A 102 -21.44 7.10 0.89
N VAL A 103 -21.35 8.16 1.72
CA VAL A 103 -22.20 9.37 1.59
C VAL A 103 -21.98 10.06 0.25
N ASN A 104 -20.74 10.23 -0.18
CA ASN A 104 -20.43 10.86 -1.47
C ASN A 104 -20.94 10.04 -2.65
N TYR A 105 -20.85 8.70 -2.59
CA TYR A 105 -21.43 7.86 -3.62
C TYR A 105 -22.96 7.98 -3.67
N ALA A 106 -23.61 7.93 -2.51
CA ALA A 106 -25.05 8.08 -2.41
C ALA A 106 -25.53 9.45 -2.94
N ARG A 107 -24.76 10.52 -2.67
CA ARG A 107 -25.05 11.86 -3.22
C ARG A 107 -24.96 11.88 -4.75
N GLN A 108 -23.96 11.24 -5.33
CA GLN A 108 -23.80 11.19 -6.78
C GLN A 108 -24.99 10.53 -7.49
N ILE A 109 -25.67 9.59 -6.83
CA ILE A 109 -26.85 8.91 -7.36
C ILE A 109 -28.18 9.48 -6.84
N GLY A 110 -28.16 10.61 -6.14
CA GLY A 110 -29.38 11.28 -5.65
C GLY A 110 -30.06 10.63 -4.44
N MET A 111 -29.37 9.76 -3.72
CA MET A 111 -29.91 9.02 -2.56
C MET A 111 -29.56 9.67 -1.21
N CYS A 112 -28.84 10.79 -1.21
CA CYS A 112 -28.40 11.52 -0.03
C CYS A 112 -28.17 12.99 -0.35
N ASP A 113 -28.63 13.89 0.54
CA ASP A 113 -28.53 15.34 0.32
C ASP A 113 -27.40 16.01 1.11
N TYR A 114 -26.84 15.34 2.13
CA TYR A 114 -25.81 15.93 2.97
C TYR A 114 -24.39 15.49 2.59
N SER A 115 -23.41 16.29 3.01
CA SER A 115 -21.97 15.97 2.98
C SER A 115 -21.43 15.81 4.40
N LEU A 116 -20.38 15.00 4.54
CA LEU A 116 -19.60 14.83 5.77
C LEU A 116 -18.18 15.45 5.65
N ASP A 117 -17.95 16.32 4.67
CA ASP A 117 -16.61 16.86 4.39
C ASP A 117 -16.08 17.69 5.56
N ASP A 118 -16.96 18.35 6.32
CA ASP A 118 -16.62 19.13 7.51
C ASP A 118 -16.05 18.31 8.69
N ILE A 119 -16.24 17.00 8.67
CA ILE A 119 -15.68 16.15 9.71
C ILE A 119 -14.17 16.02 9.49
N ALA A 120 -13.39 16.75 10.27
CA ALA A 120 -11.93 16.67 10.21
C ALA A 120 -11.42 15.32 10.69
N GLY A 121 -10.42 14.80 9.99
CA GLY A 121 -9.64 13.64 10.46
C GLY A 121 -8.68 14.02 11.59
N GLU A 122 -8.00 13.01 12.14
CA GLU A 122 -6.92 13.19 13.10
C GLU A 122 -5.63 13.64 12.39
N LYS A 123 -4.84 14.47 13.07
CA LYS A 123 -3.52 14.87 12.57
C LYS A 123 -2.55 13.70 12.67
N VAL A 124 -2.21 13.10 11.54
CA VAL A 124 -1.20 12.04 11.49
C VAL A 124 0.17 12.70 11.52
N LYS A 125 0.95 12.48 12.58
CA LYS A 125 2.37 12.86 12.57
C LYS A 125 3.06 12.07 11.47
N ALA A 126 3.81 12.77 10.63
CA ALA A 126 4.53 12.19 9.48
C ALA A 126 5.67 11.23 9.92
N TYR A 127 5.92 11.09 11.23
CA TYR A 127 6.92 10.16 11.75
C TYR A 127 6.51 8.72 11.40
N ARG A 128 7.09 8.26 10.32
CA ARG A 128 7.14 6.83 10.01
C ARG A 128 8.49 6.34 10.49
N ASP A 129 8.51 5.26 11.28
CA ASP A 129 9.74 4.50 11.51
C ASP A 129 10.24 4.02 10.13
N THR A 130 11.03 4.86 9.48
CA THR A 130 11.75 4.54 8.24
C THR A 130 13.03 3.80 8.53
N SER A 131 13.35 3.55 9.82
CA SER A 131 14.52 2.81 10.20
C SER A 131 14.40 1.38 9.67
N GLY A 132 15.04 1.14 8.55
CA GLY A 132 15.19 -0.16 7.94
C GLY A 132 16.17 -1.04 8.73
N VAL A 133 16.79 -1.95 8.05
CA VAL A 133 17.98 -2.68 8.52
C VAL A 133 19.21 -2.09 7.82
N SER A 134 20.38 -2.19 8.45
CA SER A 134 21.63 -1.74 7.85
C SER A 134 21.99 -2.57 6.60
N LEU A 135 22.87 -2.06 5.79
CA LEU A 135 23.39 -2.77 4.61
C LEU A 135 24.02 -4.12 5.02
N GLU A 136 24.77 -4.13 6.10
CA GLU A 136 25.43 -5.33 6.63
C GLU A 136 24.41 -6.37 7.07
N ALA A 137 23.39 -5.97 7.81
CA ALA A 137 22.31 -6.85 8.22
C ALA A 137 21.54 -7.42 7.02
N TYR A 138 21.34 -6.62 5.96
CA TYR A 138 20.71 -7.14 4.75
C TYR A 138 21.61 -8.07 3.94
N ARG A 139 22.91 -7.83 3.90
CA ARG A 139 23.88 -8.80 3.33
C ARG A 139 23.77 -10.15 4.03
N GLN A 140 23.75 -10.18 5.35
CA GLN A 140 23.55 -11.42 6.11
C GLN A 140 22.26 -12.14 5.69
N VAL A 141 21.15 -11.41 5.45
CA VAL A 141 19.90 -12.01 4.94
C VAL A 141 20.08 -12.62 3.55
N LEU A 142 20.86 -12.02 2.67
CA LEU A 142 21.13 -12.55 1.34
C LEU A 142 22.07 -13.78 1.40
N ASP A 143 23.08 -13.73 2.27
CA ASP A 143 24.13 -14.75 2.38
C ASP A 143 23.63 -16.10 2.93
N ILE A 144 22.60 -16.08 3.78
CA ILE A 144 22.01 -17.30 4.33
C ILE A 144 21.11 -18.06 3.35
N VAL A 145 20.77 -17.46 2.20
CA VAL A 145 19.86 -18.09 1.24
C VAL A 145 20.59 -19.20 0.48
N ASP A 146 20.17 -20.44 0.69
CA ASP A 146 20.71 -21.58 -0.04
C ASP A 146 20.29 -21.59 -1.51
N ARG A 147 21.12 -20.96 -2.36
CA ARG A 147 20.88 -20.85 -3.82
C ARG A 147 21.08 -22.18 -4.58
N ASN A 148 21.43 -23.28 -3.92
CA ASN A 148 21.46 -24.60 -4.56
C ASN A 148 20.06 -25.21 -4.66
N THR A 149 19.07 -24.66 -3.99
CA THR A 149 17.68 -25.14 -4.00
C THR A 149 16.79 -24.26 -4.88
N LEU A 150 15.77 -24.87 -5.51
CA LEU A 150 14.73 -24.16 -6.26
C LEU A 150 14.07 -23.05 -5.41
N LYS A 151 13.78 -23.35 -4.13
CA LYS A 151 13.19 -22.39 -3.20
C LYS A 151 14.15 -21.23 -2.91
N GLY A 152 15.41 -21.51 -2.68
CA GLY A 152 16.41 -20.49 -2.39
C GLY A 152 16.67 -19.57 -3.59
N LYS A 153 16.77 -20.09 -4.82
CA LYS A 153 16.90 -19.27 -6.03
C LYS A 153 15.72 -18.31 -6.18
N ARG A 154 14.49 -18.79 -5.98
CA ARG A 154 13.30 -17.92 -5.98
C ARG A 154 13.37 -16.84 -4.92
N ASP A 155 13.64 -17.23 -3.69
CA ASP A 155 13.62 -16.33 -2.53
C ASP A 155 14.75 -15.29 -2.64
N TYR A 156 15.93 -15.67 -3.14
CA TYR A 156 17.04 -14.77 -3.44
C TYR A 156 16.65 -13.71 -4.49
N ALA A 157 16.06 -14.14 -5.62
CA ALA A 157 15.62 -13.21 -6.65
C ALA A 157 14.55 -12.21 -6.14
N ILE A 158 13.63 -12.66 -5.27
CA ILE A 158 12.64 -11.79 -4.60
C ILE A 158 13.35 -10.76 -3.72
N LEU A 159 14.31 -11.18 -2.90
CA LEU A 159 15.05 -10.30 -1.99
C LEU A 159 15.86 -9.25 -2.78
N ARG A 160 16.53 -9.66 -3.88
CA ARG A 160 17.25 -8.73 -4.75
C ARG A 160 16.34 -7.66 -5.32
N LEU A 161 15.19 -8.03 -5.88
CA LEU A 161 14.22 -7.06 -6.42
C LEU A 161 13.66 -6.09 -5.38
N LEU A 162 13.44 -6.57 -4.16
CA LEU A 162 12.97 -5.71 -3.07
C LEU A 162 14.00 -4.65 -2.67
N TRP A 163 15.27 -5.00 -2.68
CA TRP A 163 16.37 -4.12 -2.30
C TRP A 163 16.86 -3.27 -3.48
N ASP A 164 17.38 -3.92 -4.53
CA ASP A 164 18.07 -3.24 -5.64
C ASP A 164 17.14 -2.30 -6.41
N ASN A 165 15.87 -2.72 -6.58
CA ASN A 165 14.87 -1.96 -7.33
C ASN A 165 13.82 -1.31 -6.44
N ALA A 166 13.96 -1.46 -5.13
CA ALA A 166 12.99 -0.97 -4.16
C ALA A 166 11.55 -1.29 -4.57
N LEU A 167 11.28 -2.53 -5.07
CA LEU A 167 9.95 -2.93 -5.53
C LEU A 167 8.96 -3.00 -4.37
N ARG A 168 7.71 -2.63 -4.66
CA ARG A 168 6.62 -2.88 -3.72
C ARG A 168 6.21 -4.34 -3.80
N ARG A 169 5.82 -4.92 -2.66
CA ARG A 169 5.32 -6.30 -2.58
C ARG A 169 4.24 -6.60 -3.65
N GLY A 170 3.32 -5.65 -3.89
CA GLY A 170 2.27 -5.83 -4.88
C GLY A 170 2.74 -5.77 -6.33
N GLU A 171 3.88 -5.13 -6.62
CA GLU A 171 4.52 -5.12 -7.93
C GLU A 171 5.11 -6.51 -8.22
N LEU A 172 5.82 -7.11 -7.26
CA LEU A 172 6.34 -8.48 -7.35
C LEU A 172 5.23 -9.52 -7.57
N VAL A 173 4.13 -9.40 -6.81
CA VAL A 173 3.00 -10.34 -6.95
C VAL A 173 2.41 -10.32 -8.36
N LYS A 174 2.36 -9.15 -9.00
CA LYS A 174 1.72 -9.00 -10.32
C LYS A 174 2.60 -9.41 -11.48
N ALA A 175 3.92 -9.43 -11.31
CA ALA A 175 4.86 -9.69 -12.39
C ALA A 175 4.64 -11.08 -13.01
N ASN A 176 4.70 -11.13 -14.35
CA ASN A 176 4.67 -12.33 -15.17
C ASN A 176 6.06 -12.60 -15.77
N VAL A 177 6.25 -13.78 -16.34
CA VAL A 177 7.50 -14.12 -17.03
C VAL A 177 7.76 -13.19 -18.21
N SER A 178 6.72 -12.79 -18.95
CA SER A 178 6.83 -11.86 -20.08
C SER A 178 7.23 -10.44 -19.67
N ASP A 179 7.13 -10.08 -18.40
CA ASP A 179 7.48 -8.74 -17.92
C ASP A 179 9.00 -8.59 -17.70
N PHE A 180 9.74 -9.70 -17.64
CA PHE A 180 11.20 -9.71 -17.52
C PHE A 180 11.87 -9.83 -18.87
N ASP A 181 12.75 -8.89 -19.18
CA ASP A 181 13.60 -8.87 -20.37
C ASP A 181 15.07 -8.89 -19.92
N SER A 182 15.72 -10.05 -20.10
CA SER A 182 17.11 -10.26 -19.70
C SER A 182 18.09 -9.43 -20.56
N ASP A 183 17.79 -9.28 -21.85
CA ASP A 183 18.69 -8.62 -22.80
C ASP A 183 18.71 -7.12 -22.58
N ARG A 184 17.53 -6.55 -22.29
CA ARG A 184 17.38 -5.14 -21.94
C ARG A 184 17.63 -4.87 -20.45
N ARG A 185 17.87 -5.89 -19.67
CA ARG A 185 18.01 -5.82 -18.21
C ARG A 185 16.88 -5.01 -17.59
N SER A 186 15.64 -5.39 -17.86
CA SER A 186 14.47 -4.64 -17.45
C SER A 186 13.34 -5.51 -16.94
N LEU A 187 12.51 -4.93 -16.09
CA LEU A 187 11.27 -5.53 -15.61
C LEU A 187 10.13 -4.54 -15.74
N THR A 188 9.06 -4.95 -16.39
CA THR A 188 7.80 -4.20 -16.46
C THR A 188 7.00 -4.44 -15.19
N ILE A 189 6.56 -3.38 -14.54
CA ILE A 189 5.80 -3.44 -13.28
C ILE A 189 4.50 -2.65 -13.36
N TYR A 190 3.52 -3.06 -12.54
CA TYR A 190 2.20 -2.43 -12.46
C TYR A 190 1.99 -1.83 -11.07
N GLY A 191 2.19 -0.52 -10.96
CA GLY A 191 2.20 0.22 -9.69
C GLY A 191 0.81 0.35 -9.03
N LYS A 192 0.81 0.61 -7.72
CA LYS A 192 -0.41 0.96 -6.98
C LYS A 192 -0.91 2.35 -7.40
N GLY A 193 -2.21 2.47 -7.73
CA GLY A 193 -2.84 3.75 -8.07
C GLY A 193 -2.69 4.19 -9.52
N ARG A 194 -1.86 3.51 -10.32
CA ARG A 194 -1.67 3.81 -11.75
C ARG A 194 -2.55 2.98 -12.69
N GLY A 195 -3.44 2.20 -12.13
CA GLY A 195 -4.37 1.35 -12.88
C GLY A 195 -3.68 0.26 -13.68
N THR A 196 -3.82 0.31 -15.00
CA THR A 196 -3.18 -0.58 -15.98
C THR A 196 -1.88 0.00 -16.54
N GLN A 197 -1.47 1.19 -16.12
CA GLN A 197 -0.24 1.82 -16.61
C GLN A 197 0.98 1.04 -16.14
N ALA A 198 1.70 0.47 -17.09
CA ALA A 198 2.96 -0.21 -16.87
C ALA A 198 4.10 0.81 -16.70
N GLU A 199 5.10 0.45 -15.92
CA GLU A 199 6.35 1.19 -15.77
C GLU A 199 7.50 0.20 -15.90
N THR A 200 8.54 0.54 -16.66
CA THR A 200 9.72 -0.31 -16.82
C THR A 200 10.81 0.15 -15.84
N VAL A 201 11.38 -0.79 -15.11
CA VAL A 201 12.52 -0.56 -14.22
C VAL A 201 13.76 -1.26 -14.75
N SER A 202 14.91 -0.60 -14.70
CA SER A 202 16.21 -1.18 -15.06
C SER A 202 16.71 -2.08 -13.91
N LEU A 203 17.29 -3.22 -14.27
CA LEU A 203 17.82 -4.21 -13.34
C LEU A 203 19.35 -4.17 -13.32
N SER A 204 19.94 -4.40 -12.14
CA SER A 204 21.37 -4.68 -12.02
C SER A 204 21.72 -6.03 -12.62
N GLU A 205 22.97 -6.23 -13.03
CA GLU A 205 23.45 -7.53 -13.53
C GLU A 205 23.22 -8.66 -12.52
N SER A 206 23.45 -8.37 -11.24
CA SER A 206 23.20 -9.33 -10.16
C SER A 206 21.73 -9.71 -10.02
N THR A 207 20.81 -8.76 -10.22
CA THR A 207 19.36 -9.04 -10.21
C THR A 207 18.93 -9.84 -11.43
N VAL A 208 19.49 -9.52 -12.61
CA VAL A 208 19.26 -10.30 -13.84
C VAL A 208 19.74 -11.73 -13.66
N ALA A 209 20.96 -11.92 -13.18
CA ALA A 209 21.51 -13.27 -12.93
C ALA A 209 20.62 -14.07 -11.96
N ALA A 210 20.18 -13.45 -10.85
CA ALA A 210 19.29 -14.10 -9.89
C ALA A 210 17.95 -14.52 -10.51
N LEU A 211 17.39 -13.69 -11.40
CA LEU A 211 16.15 -14.02 -12.10
C LEU A 211 16.34 -15.13 -13.13
N GLN A 212 17.46 -15.10 -13.84
CA GLN A 212 17.81 -16.16 -14.81
C GLN A 212 18.03 -17.51 -14.10
N GLU A 213 18.78 -17.55 -12.98
CA GLU A 213 18.94 -18.75 -12.17
C GLU A 213 17.60 -19.32 -11.68
N TRP A 214 16.72 -18.43 -11.20
CA TRP A 214 15.38 -18.82 -10.79
C TRP A 214 14.57 -19.42 -11.94
N LEU A 215 14.52 -18.72 -13.09
CA LEU A 215 13.72 -19.15 -14.23
C LEU A 215 14.28 -20.43 -14.89
N CYS A 216 15.60 -20.59 -14.94
CA CYS A 216 16.26 -21.81 -15.42
C CYS A 216 15.86 -23.01 -14.56
N GLU A 217 15.96 -22.90 -13.25
CA GLU A 217 15.64 -23.99 -12.31
C GLU A 217 14.15 -24.29 -12.23
N ARG A 218 13.32 -23.24 -12.34
CA ARG A 218 11.85 -23.38 -12.42
C ARG A 218 11.42 -24.21 -13.63
N GLY A 219 12.21 -24.19 -14.71
CA GLY A 219 11.91 -24.87 -15.96
C GLY A 219 10.96 -24.09 -16.87
N LYS A 220 10.39 -24.77 -17.86
CA LYS A 220 9.53 -24.15 -18.89
C LYS A 220 8.32 -23.47 -18.27
N ALA A 221 8.17 -22.17 -18.57
CA ALA A 221 7.03 -21.36 -18.16
C ALA A 221 6.48 -20.60 -19.36
N LYS A 222 5.15 -20.46 -19.43
CA LYS A 222 4.50 -19.65 -20.47
C LYS A 222 4.70 -18.16 -20.16
N ARG A 223 4.72 -17.33 -21.19
CA ARG A 223 4.96 -15.88 -21.05
C ARG A 223 3.98 -15.17 -20.09
N ASN A 224 2.73 -15.60 -20.07
CA ASN A 224 1.68 -15.02 -19.21
C ASN A 224 1.60 -15.65 -17.81
N GLU A 225 2.47 -16.62 -17.50
CA GLU A 225 2.51 -17.20 -16.16
C GLU A 225 3.18 -16.25 -15.15
N PRO A 226 2.85 -16.40 -13.85
CA PRO A 226 3.47 -15.59 -12.80
C PRO A 226 4.99 -15.71 -12.82
N LEU A 227 5.72 -14.62 -12.63
CA LEU A 227 7.17 -14.62 -12.48
C LEU A 227 7.59 -15.46 -11.26
N PHE A 228 6.87 -15.31 -10.15
CA PHE A 228 7.11 -16.07 -8.93
C PHE A 228 5.92 -16.95 -8.56
N ILE A 229 6.18 -18.22 -8.32
CA ILE A 229 5.19 -19.24 -7.99
C ILE A 229 5.37 -19.80 -6.58
N ALA A 230 4.30 -20.31 -6.02
CA ALA A 230 4.31 -21.11 -4.81
C ALA A 230 4.95 -22.46 -5.08
N LEU A 231 5.73 -22.95 -4.10
CA LEU A 231 6.46 -24.25 -4.18
C LEU A 231 5.98 -25.25 -3.14
N ASP A 232 4.98 -24.87 -2.33
CA ASP A 232 4.35 -25.80 -1.40
C ASP A 232 3.40 -26.74 -2.15
N ARG A 233 3.21 -27.94 -1.59
CA ARG A 233 2.44 -29.02 -2.24
C ARG A 233 0.99 -28.60 -2.57
N ALA A 234 0.37 -27.79 -1.73
CA ALA A 234 -1.04 -27.40 -1.88
C ALA A 234 -1.26 -26.33 -2.96
N SER A 235 -0.26 -25.45 -3.16
CA SER A 235 -0.37 -24.28 -4.04
C SER A 235 0.69 -24.29 -5.14
N TYR A 236 1.33 -25.41 -5.42
CA TYR A 236 2.41 -25.51 -6.40
C TYR A 236 2.01 -24.93 -7.76
N GLY A 237 2.87 -24.09 -8.32
CA GLY A 237 2.65 -23.46 -9.61
C GLY A 237 1.72 -22.23 -9.59
N HIS A 238 0.92 -22.04 -8.53
CA HIS A 238 0.10 -20.85 -8.40
C HIS A 238 0.92 -19.59 -8.15
N ARG A 239 0.36 -18.43 -8.54
CA ARG A 239 0.97 -17.12 -8.27
C ARG A 239 1.28 -16.94 -6.79
N LEU A 240 2.51 -16.54 -6.48
CA LEU A 240 2.92 -16.27 -5.11
C LEU A 240 2.14 -15.09 -4.54
N THR A 241 1.54 -15.27 -3.38
CA THR A 241 0.72 -14.23 -2.75
C THR A 241 1.58 -13.19 -2.02
N GLY A 242 1.03 -12.00 -1.79
CA GLY A 242 1.72 -10.99 -0.98
C GLY A 242 1.99 -11.44 0.45
N THR A 243 1.13 -12.30 1.03
CA THR A 243 1.35 -12.90 2.35
C THR A 243 2.52 -13.90 2.31
N ALA A 244 2.65 -14.68 1.24
CA ALA A 244 3.76 -15.60 1.09
C ALA A 244 5.10 -14.85 0.97
N ILE A 245 5.17 -13.77 0.14
CA ILE A 245 6.36 -12.92 0.06
C ILE A 245 6.71 -12.31 1.43
N TYR A 246 5.71 -11.88 2.20
CA TYR A 246 5.94 -11.38 3.56
C TYR A 246 6.57 -12.44 4.47
N LYS A 247 6.02 -13.67 4.45
CA LYS A 247 6.55 -14.79 5.24
C LYS A 247 7.97 -15.20 4.82
N ILE A 248 8.28 -15.17 3.52
CA ILE A 248 9.64 -15.43 3.00
C ILE A 248 10.62 -14.42 3.61
N VAL A 249 10.34 -13.13 3.49
CA VAL A 249 11.22 -12.06 4.01
C VAL A 249 11.40 -12.19 5.53
N GLN A 250 10.32 -12.48 6.25
CA GLN A 250 10.37 -12.66 7.70
C GLN A 250 11.21 -13.87 8.09
N ALA A 251 10.99 -15.03 7.48
CA ALA A 251 11.73 -16.25 7.76
C ALA A 251 13.23 -16.09 7.49
N MET A 252 13.61 -15.43 6.38
CA MET A 252 15.01 -15.17 6.07
C MET A 252 15.67 -14.27 7.11
N ALA A 253 14.97 -13.22 7.57
CA ALA A 253 15.47 -12.35 8.62
C ALA A 253 15.63 -13.06 9.97
N GLU A 254 14.71 -13.93 10.33
CA GLU A 254 14.78 -14.75 11.54
C GLU A 254 15.94 -15.73 11.47
N THR A 255 16.12 -16.42 10.33
CA THR A 255 17.27 -17.34 10.11
C THR A 255 18.61 -16.59 10.14
N ALA A 256 18.66 -15.34 9.65
CA ALA A 256 19.84 -14.48 9.74
C ALA A 256 20.07 -13.91 11.15
N GLY A 257 19.23 -14.24 12.14
CA GLY A 257 19.37 -13.76 13.51
C GLY A 257 19.03 -12.29 13.73
N LEU A 258 18.30 -11.65 12.80
CA LEU A 258 17.91 -10.25 12.95
C LEU A 258 16.90 -10.10 14.07
N LYS A 259 17.22 -9.29 15.08
CA LYS A 259 16.30 -8.95 16.17
C LYS A 259 15.11 -8.09 15.68
N LYS A 260 15.33 -7.26 14.66
CA LYS A 260 14.32 -6.37 14.09
C LYS A 260 13.47 -7.12 13.08
N ARG A 261 12.16 -7.09 13.26
CA ARG A 261 11.20 -7.70 12.33
C ARG A 261 11.33 -7.09 10.94
N LEU A 262 11.74 -7.88 9.95
CA LEU A 262 11.86 -7.46 8.56
C LEU A 262 10.57 -7.76 7.80
N SER A 263 10.22 -6.88 6.88
CA SER A 263 9.08 -7.03 5.98
C SER A 263 9.45 -6.51 4.60
N PRO A 264 8.75 -6.89 3.52
CA PRO A 264 9.03 -6.36 2.17
C PRO A 264 9.03 -4.83 2.12
N HIS A 265 8.19 -4.19 2.92
CA HIS A 265 8.15 -2.73 3.01
C HIS A 265 9.39 -2.17 3.69
N ARG A 266 9.85 -2.80 4.78
CA ARG A 266 11.09 -2.40 5.45
C ARG A 266 12.33 -2.65 4.61
N VAL A 267 12.39 -3.75 3.83
CA VAL A 267 13.48 -3.96 2.85
C VAL A 267 13.54 -2.81 1.85
N ARG A 268 12.40 -2.46 1.26
CA ARG A 268 12.31 -1.31 0.36
C ARG A 268 12.75 -0.01 1.05
N HIS A 269 12.35 0.24 2.30
CA HIS A 269 12.79 1.40 3.08
C HIS A 269 14.32 1.41 3.22
N SER A 270 14.91 0.27 3.64
CA SER A 270 16.36 0.14 3.76
C SER A 270 17.09 0.43 2.45
N GLY A 271 16.61 -0.14 1.34
CA GLY A 271 17.18 0.10 0.01
C GLY A 271 17.10 1.57 -0.42
N ILE A 272 16.00 2.27 -0.10
CA ILE A 272 15.84 3.70 -0.39
C ILE A 272 16.81 4.54 0.46
N THR A 273 16.93 4.24 1.77
CA THR A 273 17.87 4.93 2.66
C THR A 273 19.31 4.71 2.21
N ALA A 274 19.68 3.46 1.90
CA ALA A 274 21.00 3.14 1.37
C ALA A 274 21.31 3.84 0.03
N ALA A 275 20.28 4.00 -0.82
CA ALA A 275 20.43 4.76 -2.07
C ALA A 275 20.63 6.26 -1.82
N LEU A 276 19.98 6.85 -0.81
CA LEU A 276 20.25 8.24 -0.41
C LEU A 276 21.67 8.39 0.13
N ASP A 277 22.15 7.43 0.95
CA ASP A 277 23.52 7.42 1.45
C ASP A 277 24.53 7.35 0.29
N ALA A 278 24.33 6.40 -0.62
CA ALA A 278 25.24 6.18 -1.76
C ALA A 278 25.24 7.33 -2.79
N THR A 279 24.21 8.16 -2.82
CA THR A 279 24.08 9.29 -3.74
C THR A 279 24.32 10.65 -3.08
N GLY A 280 24.82 10.68 -1.83
CA GLY A 280 25.04 11.92 -1.09
C GLY A 280 23.76 12.74 -0.87
N GLY A 281 22.61 12.07 -0.69
CA GLY A 281 21.33 12.74 -0.49
C GLY A 281 20.62 13.21 -1.79
N ASN A 282 21.00 12.69 -2.96
CA ASN A 282 20.34 13.08 -4.21
C ASN A 282 18.92 12.56 -4.31
N VAL A 283 17.98 13.28 -3.68
CA VAL A 283 16.56 12.93 -3.58
C VAL A 283 15.92 12.71 -4.96
N ARG A 284 16.32 13.47 -5.99
CA ARG A 284 15.74 13.32 -7.35
C ARG A 284 16.14 12.01 -8.02
N MET A 285 17.40 11.58 -7.86
CA MET A 285 17.84 10.26 -8.37
C MET A 285 17.10 9.13 -7.65
N VAL A 286 17.03 9.22 -6.32
CA VAL A 286 16.37 8.20 -5.50
C VAL A 286 14.84 8.21 -5.68
N GLN A 287 14.24 9.35 -6.07
CA GLN A 287 12.82 9.38 -6.46
C GLN A 287 12.54 8.50 -7.67
N LYS A 288 13.42 8.47 -8.66
CA LYS A 288 13.30 7.58 -9.83
C LYS A 288 13.37 6.11 -9.43
N LEU A 289 14.29 5.74 -8.53
CA LEU A 289 14.38 4.37 -8.00
C LEU A 289 13.12 4.00 -7.20
N SER A 290 12.72 4.86 -6.29
CA SER A 290 11.62 4.59 -5.36
C SER A 290 10.23 4.76 -5.99
N ARG A 291 10.13 5.53 -7.06
CA ARG A 291 8.86 5.82 -7.77
C ARG A 291 7.80 6.42 -6.84
N HIS A 292 8.22 7.28 -5.91
CA HIS A 292 7.31 8.07 -5.10
C HIS A 292 6.72 9.21 -5.94
N ALA A 293 5.38 9.32 -5.93
CA ALA A 293 4.70 10.38 -6.66
C ALA A 293 4.98 11.78 -6.09
N ARG A 294 5.25 11.86 -4.78
CA ARG A 294 5.53 13.11 -4.07
C ARG A 294 6.92 13.05 -3.44
N LEU A 295 7.68 14.13 -3.59
CA LEU A 295 9.00 14.29 -2.97
C LEU A 295 8.92 14.28 -1.44
N ASP A 296 7.88 14.92 -0.87
CA ASP A 296 7.66 14.96 0.60
C ASP A 296 7.72 13.56 1.23
N THR A 297 7.23 12.53 0.50
CA THR A 297 7.32 11.16 1.00
C THR A 297 8.76 10.65 1.07
N LEU A 298 9.63 11.14 0.21
CA LEU A 298 11.03 10.76 0.17
C LEU A 298 11.88 11.59 1.14
N MET A 299 11.52 12.86 1.35
CA MET A 299 12.18 13.72 2.34
C MET A 299 12.15 13.13 3.75
N VAL A 300 11.07 12.42 4.12
CA VAL A 300 11.00 11.72 5.41
C VAL A 300 12.14 10.70 5.59
N TYR A 301 12.63 10.09 4.51
CA TYR A 301 13.78 9.17 4.57
C TYR A 301 15.10 9.93 4.72
N ASP A 302 15.22 11.07 4.07
CA ASP A 302 16.41 11.91 4.16
C ASP A 302 16.53 12.55 5.54
N ASP A 303 15.46 13.13 6.06
CA ASP A 303 15.37 13.70 7.42
C ASP A 303 15.71 12.67 8.51
N ASN A 304 15.26 11.42 8.37
CA ASN A 304 15.54 10.36 9.34
C ASN A 304 16.94 9.73 9.19
N ARG A 305 17.63 9.96 8.08
CA ARG A 305 18.96 9.45 7.79
C ARG A 305 20.03 10.24 8.52
N GLN A 306 19.89 11.54 8.54
CA GLN A 306 20.84 12.48 9.12
C GLN A 306 20.23 13.08 10.39
N ASN A 307 20.96 12.95 11.51
CA ASN A 307 20.55 13.64 12.74
C ASN A 307 21.02 15.11 12.70
N HIS A 308 20.48 15.86 11.72
CA HIS A 308 20.80 17.29 11.55
C HIS A 308 20.56 18.11 12.81
N GLN A 309 19.62 17.70 13.65
CA GLN A 309 19.39 18.39 14.93
C GLN A 309 20.60 18.24 15.85
N ALA A 310 21.18 17.05 15.97
CA ALA A 310 22.38 16.85 16.78
C ALA A 310 23.59 17.58 16.21
N GLU A 311 23.73 17.58 14.88
CA GLU A 311 24.80 18.30 14.18
C GLU A 311 24.71 19.82 14.43
N VAL A 312 23.51 20.41 14.23
CA VAL A 312 23.28 21.84 14.52
C VAL A 312 23.46 22.14 16.01
N THR A 313 23.05 21.24 16.91
CA THR A 313 23.27 21.41 18.35
C THR A 313 24.77 21.44 18.68
N GLY A 314 25.56 20.56 18.07
CA GLY A 314 27.03 20.58 18.22
C GLY A 314 27.66 21.86 17.69
N LEU A 315 27.21 22.33 16.51
CA LEU A 315 27.67 23.62 15.97
C LEU A 315 27.35 24.80 16.90
N LEU A 316 26.15 24.84 17.44
CA LEU A 316 25.75 25.89 18.39
C LEU A 316 26.59 25.85 19.69
N ALA A 317 26.88 24.65 20.20
CA ALA A 317 27.74 24.50 21.38
C ALA A 317 29.16 25.01 21.09
N ALA A 318 29.76 24.61 19.95
CA ALA A 318 31.08 25.06 19.54
C ALA A 318 31.16 26.59 19.37
N LEU A 319 30.10 27.22 18.86
CA LEU A 319 30.05 28.69 18.76
C LEU A 319 30.10 29.39 20.12
N ILE A 320 29.48 28.80 21.17
CA ILE A 320 29.52 29.33 22.53
C ILE A 320 30.91 29.10 23.17
N GLU A 321 31.51 27.95 22.88
CA GLU A 321 32.83 27.56 23.41
C GLU A 321 34.01 28.26 22.69
N GLY A 322 33.75 29.01 21.63
CA GLY A 322 34.73 29.77 20.89
C GLY A 322 35.62 28.92 19.97
N GLU A 323 35.21 27.69 19.69
CA GLU A 323 35.89 26.81 18.73
C GLU A 323 35.57 27.23 17.30
N SER A 324 36.61 27.66 16.55
CA SER A 324 36.47 27.98 15.12
C SER A 324 36.28 26.67 14.33
N TYR A 325 35.06 26.37 13.87
CA TYR A 325 34.86 25.32 12.88
C TYR A 325 35.47 25.73 11.52
N GLY A 326 36.49 24.99 11.12
CA GLY A 326 37.05 25.12 9.77
C GLY A 326 35.96 24.92 8.71
N ARG A 327 35.81 25.88 7.80
CA ARG A 327 34.98 25.75 6.60
C ARG A 327 35.48 24.55 5.79
N VAL A 328 34.68 23.51 5.67
CA VAL A 328 34.84 22.42 4.69
C VAL A 328 34.22 22.83 3.38
#